data_4696ddd9381c53dd6b51e532c3d4ae2d
#
_entry.id   4696ddd9381c53dd6b51e532c3d4ae2d
#
_cell.length_a   1.000
_cell.length_b   1.000
_cell.length_c   1.000
_cell.angle_alpha   90.00
_cell.angle_beta   90.00
_cell.angle_gamma   90.00
#
_symmetry.space_group_name_H-M   'P 1'
#
loop_
_entity.id
_entity.type
_entity.pdbx_description
1 polymer ?
#
loop_
_entity_poly.entity_id
_entity_poly.type
_entity_poly.pdbx_seq_one_letter_code
_entity_poly.pdbx_strand_id
1 'polypeptide(L)'
;MASSAFSAIKQGIATYKDVKNTAGDVKKIVGEIAGMFGPNPTKEQKKQIVAEQKRVQEVAAYDPNQVMGDIAKRLGEFMRHMQQIQDFYKEEERKSKEEVYEGVDSLAERALQRTLVLTQLRQMETDLREQMIYQSPPELGDLWTRFNEMREQIAVEQEQAREVRDQREAQARWQRRRVIADLQDKAIYLAAALCVILYLAVFWSLLVMDRKTRWGF
;
A
#
# COMPACT_ATOMS: atom_id res chain seq x y z
N MET A 1 -3.57 6.33 15.34
CA MET A 1 -2.47 5.46 14.88
C MET A 1 -1.44 6.21 14.02
N ALA A 2 -1.81 6.87 12.90
CA ALA A 2 -0.82 7.64 12.11
C ALA A 2 -0.10 8.74 12.92
N SER A 3 -0.80 9.45 13.78
CA SER A 3 -0.22 10.48 14.66
C SER A 3 0.79 9.91 15.68
N SER A 4 0.56 8.72 16.22
CA SER A 4 1.51 8.05 17.12
C SER A 4 2.76 7.58 16.40
N ALA A 5 2.62 7.07 15.16
CA ALA A 5 3.75 6.70 14.32
C ALA A 5 4.59 7.94 13.94
N PHE A 6 3.95 9.06 13.60
CA PHE A 6 4.63 10.32 13.31
C PHE A 6 5.41 10.84 14.53
N SER A 7 4.81 10.85 15.72
CA SER A 7 5.50 11.26 16.94
C SER A 7 6.70 10.36 17.25
N ALA A 8 6.60 9.06 16.98
CA ALA A 8 7.70 8.12 17.14
C ALA A 8 8.86 8.33 16.14
N ILE A 9 8.55 8.75 14.90
CA ILE A 9 9.57 9.16 13.91
C ILE A 9 10.30 10.42 14.42
N LYS A 10 9.56 11.42 14.87
CA LYS A 10 10.13 12.67 15.39
C LYS A 10 11.08 12.41 16.57
N GLN A 11 10.67 11.53 17.49
CA GLN A 11 11.53 11.11 18.60
C GLN A 11 12.76 10.35 18.12
N GLY A 12 12.61 9.45 17.13
CA GLY A 12 13.73 8.74 16.52
C GLY A 12 14.76 9.67 15.87
N ILE A 13 14.30 10.70 15.14
CA ILE A 13 15.18 11.71 14.54
C ILE A 13 15.94 12.49 15.63
N ALA A 14 15.29 12.87 16.73
CA ALA A 14 15.95 13.53 17.85
C ALA A 14 17.03 12.64 18.47
N THR A 15 16.70 11.37 18.73
CA THR A 15 17.67 10.37 19.22
C THR A 15 18.84 10.19 18.26
N TYR A 16 18.58 10.13 16.94
CA TYR A 16 19.65 10.01 15.94
C TYR A 16 20.60 11.21 15.96
N LYS A 17 20.09 12.42 16.09
CA LYS A 17 20.92 13.64 16.25
C LYS A 17 21.77 13.55 17.50
N ASP A 18 21.17 13.18 18.61
CA ASP A 18 21.90 13.05 19.88
C ASP A 18 23.01 12.01 19.79
N VAL A 19 22.72 10.83 19.22
CA VAL A 19 23.69 9.74 19.00
C VAL A 19 24.83 10.22 18.09
N LYS A 20 24.52 10.86 16.97
CA LYS A 20 25.53 11.34 16.01
C LYS A 20 26.42 12.42 16.60
N ASN A 21 25.83 13.38 17.31
CA ASN A 21 26.58 14.47 17.95
C ASN A 21 27.46 13.95 19.10
N THR A 22 27.04 12.87 19.76
CA THR A 22 27.74 12.29 20.90
C THR A 22 28.82 11.29 20.47
N ALA A 23 28.62 10.53 19.39
CA ALA A 23 29.52 9.46 18.96
C ALA A 23 30.94 9.95 18.55
N GLY A 24 31.08 11.21 18.11
CA GLY A 24 32.35 11.78 17.67
C GLY A 24 33.28 12.19 18.83
N ASP A 25 32.75 12.58 20.00
CA ASP A 25 33.50 13.29 21.03
C ASP A 25 33.06 12.99 22.47
N VAL A 26 32.61 11.77 22.76
CA VAL A 26 32.10 11.37 24.11
C VAL A 26 33.03 11.80 25.22
N LYS A 27 34.36 11.57 25.07
CA LYS A 27 35.35 11.95 26.08
C LYS A 27 35.44 13.46 26.31
N LYS A 28 35.28 14.25 25.22
CA LYS A 28 35.33 15.71 25.28
C LYS A 28 34.05 16.26 25.92
N ILE A 29 32.89 15.76 25.50
CA ILE A 29 31.59 16.15 26.07
C ILE A 29 31.50 15.79 27.56
N VAL A 30 31.93 14.60 27.95
CA VAL A 30 32.00 14.17 29.37
C VAL A 30 32.96 15.05 30.17
N GLY A 31 34.08 15.48 29.57
CA GLY A 31 34.99 16.42 30.17
C GLY A 31 34.43 17.83 30.30
N GLU A 32 33.73 18.34 29.28
CA GLU A 32 33.07 19.64 29.29
C GLU A 32 31.97 19.71 30.34
N ILE A 33 31.13 18.64 30.44
CA ILE A 33 30.09 18.55 31.47
C ILE A 33 30.69 18.63 32.88
N ALA A 34 31.82 17.96 33.11
CA ALA A 34 32.54 18.05 34.38
C ALA A 34 33.08 19.46 34.66
N GLY A 35 33.50 20.19 33.61
CA GLY A 35 34.03 21.55 33.70
C GLY A 35 32.98 22.65 33.89
N MET A 36 31.73 22.41 33.44
CA MET A 36 30.66 23.43 33.46
C MET A 36 30.36 24.01 34.86
N PHE A 37 30.55 23.25 35.88
CA PHE A 37 30.20 23.64 37.25
C PHE A 37 31.41 24.12 38.10
N GLY A 38 32.55 24.34 37.45
CA GLY A 38 33.75 24.84 38.11
C GLY A 38 34.44 23.83 39.05
N PRO A 39 35.54 24.27 39.74
CA PRO A 39 36.40 23.35 40.53
C PRO A 39 35.78 22.78 41.79
N ASN A 40 34.71 23.36 42.31
CA ASN A 40 34.05 22.91 43.58
C ASN A 40 32.52 22.80 43.42
N PRO A 41 32.02 21.78 42.71
CA PRO A 41 30.58 21.61 42.49
C PRO A 41 29.87 21.16 43.78
N THR A 42 28.67 21.71 44.02
CA THR A 42 27.79 21.32 45.12
C THR A 42 27.28 19.87 44.98
N LYS A 43 26.76 19.28 46.11
CA LYS A 43 26.23 17.91 46.07
C LYS A 43 25.17 17.68 45.00
N GLU A 44 24.33 18.66 44.75
CA GLU A 44 23.28 18.61 43.73
C GLU A 44 23.84 18.70 42.31
N GLN A 45 24.80 19.58 42.09
CA GLN A 45 25.54 19.71 40.82
C GLN A 45 26.32 18.42 40.49
N LYS A 46 26.94 17.77 41.49
CA LYS A 46 27.59 16.47 41.29
C LYS A 46 26.59 15.40 40.83
N LYS A 47 25.36 15.37 41.39
CA LYS A 47 24.33 14.44 40.94
C LYS A 47 23.89 14.74 39.48
N GLN A 48 23.79 16.01 39.12
CA GLN A 48 23.45 16.43 37.74
C GLN A 48 24.55 16.05 36.75
N ILE A 49 25.84 16.27 37.11
CA ILE A 49 26.99 15.86 36.31
C ILE A 49 26.96 14.36 36.04
N VAL A 50 26.80 13.54 37.10
CA VAL A 50 26.75 12.08 36.96
C VAL A 50 25.57 11.61 36.12
N ALA A 51 24.42 12.22 36.31
CA ALA A 51 23.23 11.90 35.53
C ALA A 51 23.41 12.23 34.04
N GLU A 52 23.98 13.39 33.73
CA GLU A 52 24.21 13.81 32.34
C GLU A 52 25.36 13.00 31.68
N GLN A 53 26.43 12.71 32.42
CA GLN A 53 27.50 11.82 31.94
C GLN A 53 26.98 10.41 31.63
N LYS A 54 26.09 9.88 32.50
CA LYS A 54 25.45 8.59 32.26
C LYS A 54 24.55 8.62 31.01
N ARG A 55 23.77 9.68 30.84
CA ARG A 55 22.95 9.89 29.67
C ARG A 55 23.78 9.94 28.39
N VAL A 56 24.89 10.68 28.39
CA VAL A 56 25.81 10.77 27.24
C VAL A 56 26.41 9.40 26.92
N GLN A 57 26.81 8.61 27.95
CA GLN A 57 27.32 7.25 27.77
C GLN A 57 26.25 6.30 27.23
N GLU A 58 25.01 6.38 27.72
CA GLU A 58 23.88 5.59 27.23
C GLU A 58 23.58 5.92 25.76
N VAL A 59 23.56 7.21 25.39
CA VAL A 59 23.34 7.66 24.01
C VAL A 59 24.49 7.21 23.10
N ALA A 60 25.75 7.26 23.58
CA ALA A 60 26.93 6.83 22.83
C ALA A 60 27.01 5.30 22.62
N ALA A 61 26.28 4.53 23.40
CA ALA A 61 26.19 3.10 23.23
C ALA A 61 25.26 2.66 22.08
N TYR A 62 24.42 3.58 21.57
CA TYR A 62 23.58 3.30 20.42
C TYR A 62 24.37 3.35 19.10
N ASP A 63 24.18 2.35 18.26
CA ASP A 63 24.69 2.35 16.90
C ASP A 63 23.82 3.28 16.02
N PRO A 64 24.40 4.31 15.38
CA PRO A 64 23.65 5.21 14.48
C PRO A 64 22.91 4.46 13.36
N ASN A 65 23.49 3.36 12.85
CA ASN A 65 22.84 2.55 11.82
C ASN A 65 21.59 1.83 12.34
N GLN A 66 21.63 1.38 13.59
CA GLN A 66 20.48 0.74 14.23
C GLN A 66 19.33 1.74 14.41
N VAL A 67 19.64 2.96 14.89
CA VAL A 67 18.63 4.03 15.03
C VAL A 67 18.05 4.44 13.68
N MET A 68 18.87 4.49 12.63
CA MET A 68 18.41 4.74 11.26
C MET A 68 17.45 3.62 10.78
N GLY A 69 17.77 2.36 11.07
CA GLY A 69 16.93 1.22 10.78
C GLY A 69 15.57 1.30 11.49
N ASP A 70 15.56 1.72 12.74
CA ASP A 70 14.33 1.91 13.52
C ASP A 70 13.47 3.08 12.96
N ILE A 71 14.10 4.17 12.53
CA ILE A 71 13.41 5.28 11.84
C ILE A 71 12.78 4.79 10.53
N ALA A 72 13.53 4.03 9.72
CA ALA A 72 13.02 3.47 8.46
C ALA A 72 11.81 2.53 8.69
N LYS A 73 11.86 1.70 9.73
CA LYS A 73 10.75 0.83 10.12
C LYS A 73 9.50 1.63 10.50
N ARG A 74 9.66 2.66 11.34
CA ARG A 74 8.57 3.55 11.75
C ARG A 74 8.00 4.36 10.59
N LEU A 75 8.85 4.76 9.66
CA LEU A 75 8.44 5.40 8.41
C LEU A 75 7.55 4.44 7.59
N GLY A 76 7.93 3.17 7.48
CA GLY A 76 7.12 2.14 6.84
C GLY A 76 5.76 1.94 7.51
N GLU A 77 5.72 1.94 8.84
CA GLU A 77 4.48 1.86 9.61
C GLU A 77 3.58 3.09 9.38
N PHE A 78 4.15 4.29 9.39
CA PHE A 78 3.44 5.52 9.08
C PHE A 78 2.84 5.49 7.68
N MET A 79 3.63 5.12 6.65
CA MET A 79 3.15 5.02 5.28
C MET A 79 2.04 3.99 5.11
N ARG A 80 2.10 2.87 5.84
CA ARG A 80 1.02 1.88 5.87
C ARG A 80 -0.29 2.47 6.43
N HIS A 81 -0.21 3.22 7.52
CA HIS A 81 -1.38 3.90 8.08
C HIS A 81 -1.94 4.95 7.14
N MET A 82 -1.08 5.72 6.46
CA MET A 82 -1.49 6.68 5.43
C MET A 82 -2.23 5.97 4.29
N GLN A 83 -1.71 4.84 3.83
CA GLN A 83 -2.34 4.04 2.78
C GLN A 83 -3.72 3.53 3.22
N GLN A 84 -3.85 3.02 4.45
CA GLN A 84 -5.14 2.58 4.99
C GLN A 84 -6.19 3.69 5.00
N ILE A 85 -5.79 4.91 5.35
CA ILE A 85 -6.69 6.07 5.33
C ILE A 85 -7.07 6.44 3.90
N GLN A 86 -6.13 6.39 2.95
CA GLN A 86 -6.40 6.62 1.53
C GLN A 86 -7.35 5.56 0.94
N ASP A 87 -7.16 4.30 1.31
CA ASP A 87 -8.01 3.21 0.82
C ASP A 87 -9.44 3.33 1.40
N PHE A 88 -9.56 3.70 2.67
CA PHE A 88 -10.85 4.05 3.27
C PHE A 88 -11.54 5.21 2.53
N TYR A 89 -10.79 6.26 2.20
CA TYR A 89 -11.32 7.39 1.43
C TYR A 89 -11.81 6.96 0.03
N LYS A 90 -11.03 6.15 -0.69
CA LYS A 90 -11.41 5.62 -2.01
C LYS A 90 -12.66 4.76 -1.94
N GLU A 91 -12.79 3.94 -0.90
CA GLU A 91 -13.97 3.11 -0.70
C GLU A 91 -15.22 3.96 -0.43
N GLU A 92 -15.10 5.01 0.39
CA GLU A 92 -16.18 5.97 0.62
C GLU A 92 -16.54 6.74 -0.66
N GLU A 93 -15.55 7.07 -1.50
CA GLU A 93 -15.79 7.68 -2.80
C GLU A 93 -16.52 6.72 -3.74
N ARG A 94 -16.15 5.45 -3.78
CA ARG A 94 -16.81 4.41 -4.58
C ARG A 94 -18.27 4.24 -4.15
N LYS A 95 -18.52 4.09 -2.86
CA LYS A 95 -19.88 3.98 -2.30
C LYS A 95 -20.74 5.17 -2.69
N SER A 96 -20.20 6.38 -2.63
CA SER A 96 -20.96 7.58 -3.00
C SER A 96 -21.33 7.67 -4.47
N LYS A 97 -20.64 6.93 -5.34
CA LYS A 97 -20.97 6.84 -6.78
C LYS A 97 -21.97 5.73 -7.10
N GLU A 98 -21.99 4.68 -6.28
CA GLU A 98 -22.80 3.49 -6.51
C GLU A 98 -24.11 3.48 -5.70
N GLU A 99 -24.12 4.12 -4.53
CA GLU A 99 -25.24 4.11 -3.59
C GLU A 99 -25.90 5.49 -3.48
N VAL A 100 -27.23 5.52 -3.53
CA VAL A 100 -27.99 6.73 -3.19
C VAL A 100 -28.10 6.80 -1.68
N TYR A 101 -27.61 7.87 -1.09
CA TYR A 101 -27.68 8.05 0.36
C TYR A 101 -29.11 8.39 0.81
N GLU A 102 -29.81 7.39 1.34
CA GLU A 102 -31.10 7.52 2.01
C GLU A 102 -30.89 7.55 3.54
N GLY A 103 -30.39 8.65 4.09
CA GLY A 103 -30.09 8.69 5.53
C GLY A 103 -30.18 10.06 6.17
N VAL A 104 -30.12 10.05 7.51
CA VAL A 104 -30.16 11.24 8.37
C VAL A 104 -28.93 12.14 8.18
N ASP A 105 -27.80 11.57 7.72
CA ASP A 105 -26.57 12.31 7.51
C ASP A 105 -26.68 13.21 6.29
N SER A 106 -26.48 14.50 6.49
CA SER A 106 -26.52 15.46 5.40
C SER A 106 -25.34 15.27 4.44
N LEU A 107 -25.58 15.50 3.15
CA LEU A 107 -24.55 15.50 2.12
C LEU A 107 -23.37 16.42 2.48
N ALA A 108 -23.68 17.53 3.18
CA ALA A 108 -22.69 18.49 3.67
C ALA A 108 -21.77 17.91 4.76
N GLU A 109 -22.31 17.10 5.66
CA GLU A 109 -21.54 16.47 6.74
C GLU A 109 -20.52 15.47 6.17
N ARG A 110 -20.95 14.60 5.24
CA ARG A 110 -20.05 13.65 4.55
C ARG A 110 -18.98 14.36 3.72
N ALA A 111 -19.35 15.44 3.02
CA ALA A 111 -18.40 16.26 2.27
C ALA A 111 -17.37 16.89 3.19
N LEU A 112 -17.78 17.39 4.36
CA LEU A 112 -16.90 17.97 5.36
C LEU A 112 -15.94 16.91 5.93
N GLN A 113 -16.43 15.74 6.29
CA GLN A 113 -15.61 14.63 6.78
C GLN A 113 -14.54 14.22 5.77
N ARG A 114 -14.90 14.08 4.49
CA ARG A 114 -13.95 13.76 3.41
C ARG A 114 -12.90 14.84 3.24
N THR A 115 -13.30 16.10 3.24
CA THR A 115 -12.39 17.24 3.12
C THR A 115 -11.42 17.27 4.30
N LEU A 116 -11.90 17.03 5.51
CA LEU A 116 -11.09 16.98 6.72
C LEU A 116 -10.03 15.88 6.64
N VAL A 117 -10.42 14.67 6.25
CA VAL A 117 -9.50 13.53 6.09
C VAL A 117 -8.41 13.85 5.06
N LEU A 118 -8.76 14.37 3.88
CA LEU A 118 -7.79 14.76 2.86
C LEU A 118 -6.83 15.86 3.33
N THR A 119 -7.36 16.84 4.05
CA THR A 119 -6.55 17.94 4.59
C THR A 119 -5.56 17.40 5.62
N GLN A 120 -6.01 16.54 6.53
CA GLN A 120 -5.14 15.91 7.52
C GLN A 120 -4.06 15.02 6.89
N LEU A 121 -4.39 14.26 5.84
CA LEU A 121 -3.42 13.45 5.10
C LEU A 121 -2.32 14.33 4.49
N ARG A 122 -2.70 15.39 3.79
CA ARG A 122 -1.74 16.33 3.19
C ARG A 122 -0.87 17.01 4.24
N GLN A 123 -1.47 17.43 5.35
CA GLN A 123 -0.73 18.04 6.45
C GLN A 123 0.32 17.08 7.02
N MET A 124 -0.06 15.84 7.33
CA MET A 124 0.87 14.84 7.86
C MET A 124 2.01 14.51 6.89
N GLU A 125 1.72 14.45 5.58
CA GLU A 125 2.74 14.24 4.55
C GLU A 125 3.72 15.41 4.47
N THR A 126 3.21 16.64 4.51
CA THR A 126 4.03 17.86 4.51
C THR A 126 4.89 17.94 5.76
N ASP A 127 4.31 17.73 6.94
CA ASP A 127 5.02 17.78 8.21
C ASP A 127 6.13 16.70 8.26
N LEU A 128 5.87 15.49 7.75
CA LEU A 128 6.88 14.45 7.67
C LEU A 128 8.02 14.84 6.72
N ARG A 129 7.69 15.38 5.56
CA ARG A 129 8.67 15.84 4.59
C ARG A 129 9.56 16.93 5.19
N GLU A 130 8.96 17.92 5.83
CA GLU A 130 9.70 19.00 6.50
C GLU A 130 10.62 18.46 7.59
N GLN A 131 10.12 17.52 8.39
CA GLN A 131 10.88 16.89 9.45
C GLN A 131 12.09 16.12 8.90
N MET A 132 11.91 15.36 7.81
CA MET A 132 12.95 14.54 7.22
C MET A 132 14.00 15.35 6.43
N ILE A 133 13.58 16.41 5.73
CA ILE A 133 14.49 17.19 4.86
C ILE A 133 15.17 18.31 5.64
N TYR A 134 14.41 19.10 6.40
CA TYR A 134 14.93 20.35 6.98
C TYR A 134 15.33 20.22 8.45
N GLN A 135 14.70 19.32 9.19
CA GLN A 135 14.92 19.19 10.62
C GLN A 135 15.77 17.95 10.99
N SER A 136 16.20 17.17 10.03
CA SER A 136 17.02 15.97 10.25
C SER A 136 18.45 16.13 9.72
N PRO A 137 19.41 15.30 10.16
CA PRO A 137 20.72 15.24 9.55
C PRO A 137 20.67 14.87 8.06
N PRO A 138 21.68 15.24 7.25
CA PRO A 138 21.69 15.02 5.80
C PRO A 138 21.43 13.59 5.37
N GLU A 139 21.92 12.62 6.16
CA GLU A 139 21.77 11.20 5.87
C GLU A 139 20.30 10.72 5.90
N LEU A 140 19.50 11.32 6.77
CA LEU A 140 18.06 11.04 6.82
C LEU A 140 17.29 11.74 5.69
N GLY A 141 17.77 12.91 5.23
CA GLY A 141 17.29 13.57 4.03
C GLY A 141 17.54 12.72 2.78
N ASP A 142 18.74 12.14 2.66
CA ASP A 142 19.10 11.21 1.59
C ASP A 142 18.22 9.93 1.65
N LEU A 143 17.98 9.41 2.84
CA LEU A 143 17.06 8.26 3.02
C LEU A 143 15.66 8.59 2.50
N TRP A 144 15.14 9.78 2.81
CA TRP A 144 13.84 10.23 2.33
C TRP A 144 13.79 10.36 0.80
N THR A 145 14.82 10.92 0.19
CA THR A 145 14.92 11.08 -1.26
C THR A 145 14.93 9.72 -1.95
N ARG A 146 15.82 8.82 -1.53
CA ARG A 146 15.91 7.45 -2.06
C ARG A 146 14.63 6.64 -1.85
N PHE A 147 13.97 6.83 -0.71
CA PHE A 147 12.67 6.21 -0.46
C PHE A 147 11.61 6.64 -1.47
N ASN A 148 11.53 7.95 -1.77
CA ASN A 148 10.56 8.46 -2.75
C ASN A 148 10.90 7.99 -4.18
N GLU A 149 12.15 7.99 -4.58
CA GLU A 149 12.61 7.46 -5.87
C GLU A 149 12.23 5.98 -6.02
N MET A 150 12.52 5.17 -5.00
CA MET A 150 12.16 3.74 -5.02
C MET A 150 10.65 3.53 -5.03
N ARG A 151 9.88 4.33 -4.30
CA ARG A 151 8.41 4.28 -4.31
C ARG A 151 7.86 4.56 -5.71
N GLU A 152 8.44 5.53 -6.40
CA GLU A 152 8.05 5.90 -7.76
C GLU A 152 8.39 4.80 -8.77
N GLN A 153 9.58 4.20 -8.66
CA GLN A 153 9.99 3.06 -9.46
C GLN A 153 9.04 1.86 -9.27
N ILE A 154 8.74 1.50 -8.02
CA ILE A 154 7.80 0.41 -7.71
C ILE A 154 6.40 0.73 -8.25
N ALA A 155 5.95 1.98 -8.20
CA ALA A 155 4.65 2.36 -8.75
C ALA A 155 4.58 2.12 -10.27
N VAL A 156 5.63 2.50 -11.00
CA VAL A 156 5.75 2.25 -12.45
C VAL A 156 5.79 0.75 -12.76
N GLU A 157 6.58 -0.02 -12.01
CA GLU A 157 6.65 -1.49 -12.17
C GLU A 157 5.29 -2.15 -11.93
N GLN A 158 4.56 -1.70 -10.90
CA GLN A 158 3.23 -2.22 -10.59
C GLN A 158 2.21 -1.87 -11.69
N GLU A 159 2.30 -0.69 -12.27
CA GLU A 159 1.42 -0.30 -13.39
C GLU A 159 1.69 -1.17 -14.62
N GLN A 160 2.96 -1.36 -14.98
CA GLN A 160 3.33 -2.26 -16.07
C GLN A 160 2.86 -3.71 -15.81
N ALA A 161 3.00 -4.19 -14.57
CA ALA A 161 2.53 -5.52 -14.20
C ALA A 161 1.00 -5.65 -14.32
N ARG A 162 0.24 -4.60 -13.98
CA ARG A 162 -1.22 -4.54 -14.15
C ARG A 162 -1.60 -4.58 -15.63
N GLU A 163 -0.95 -3.76 -16.47
CA GLU A 163 -1.20 -3.75 -17.90
C GLU A 163 -0.98 -5.13 -18.54
N VAL A 164 0.15 -5.77 -18.21
CA VAL A 164 0.45 -7.13 -18.71
C VAL A 164 -0.59 -8.14 -18.24
N ARG A 165 -1.04 -8.06 -16.99
CA ARG A 165 -2.10 -8.92 -16.47
C ARG A 165 -3.41 -8.70 -17.21
N ASP A 166 -3.80 -7.45 -17.39
CA ASP A 166 -5.06 -7.10 -18.05
C ASP A 166 -5.05 -7.54 -19.53
N GLN A 167 -3.92 -7.41 -20.21
CA GLN A 167 -3.73 -7.94 -21.56
C GLN A 167 -3.86 -9.47 -21.60
N ARG A 168 -3.25 -10.21 -20.67
CA ARG A 168 -3.38 -11.66 -20.56
C ARG A 168 -4.82 -12.09 -20.31
N GLU A 169 -5.52 -11.40 -19.41
CA GLU A 169 -6.92 -11.67 -19.14
C GLU A 169 -7.81 -11.38 -20.36
N ALA A 170 -7.56 -10.29 -21.06
CA ALA A 170 -8.27 -9.95 -22.30
C ALA A 170 -8.05 -11.02 -23.38
N GLN A 171 -6.81 -11.47 -23.57
CA GLN A 171 -6.47 -12.56 -24.51
C GLN A 171 -7.15 -13.88 -24.12
N ALA A 172 -7.14 -14.22 -22.83
CA ALA A 172 -7.80 -15.43 -22.34
C ALA A 172 -9.33 -15.38 -22.55
N ARG A 173 -9.97 -14.22 -22.29
CA ARG A 173 -11.40 -14.02 -22.57
C ARG A 173 -11.71 -14.15 -24.06
N TRP A 174 -10.86 -13.59 -24.91
CA TRP A 174 -11.02 -13.66 -26.35
C TRP A 174 -10.87 -15.10 -26.88
N GLN A 175 -9.86 -15.86 -26.40
CA GLN A 175 -9.69 -17.27 -26.73
C GLN A 175 -10.88 -18.11 -26.30
N ARG A 176 -11.40 -17.91 -25.09
CA ARG A 176 -12.62 -18.59 -24.59
C ARG A 176 -13.82 -18.32 -25.50
N ARG A 177 -14.02 -17.06 -25.91
CA ARG A 177 -15.12 -16.70 -26.83
C ARG A 177 -14.99 -17.40 -28.18
N ARG A 178 -13.78 -17.49 -28.73
CA ARG A 178 -13.53 -18.23 -29.99
C ARG A 178 -13.87 -19.71 -29.85
N VAL A 179 -13.39 -20.35 -28.80
CA VAL A 179 -13.68 -21.79 -28.56
C VAL A 179 -15.19 -22.02 -28.42
N ILE A 180 -15.90 -21.14 -27.72
CA ILE A 180 -17.36 -21.25 -27.56
C ILE A 180 -18.06 -21.05 -28.91
N ALA A 181 -17.65 -20.08 -29.72
CA ALA A 181 -18.20 -19.85 -31.06
C ALA A 181 -17.98 -21.09 -31.96
N ASP A 182 -16.76 -21.62 -31.99
CA ASP A 182 -16.42 -22.84 -32.74
C ASP A 182 -17.27 -24.07 -32.31
N LEU A 183 -17.51 -24.19 -30.99
CA LEU A 183 -18.39 -25.25 -30.47
C LEU A 183 -19.86 -25.05 -30.87
N GLN A 184 -20.33 -23.79 -30.87
CA GLN A 184 -21.69 -23.46 -31.31
C GLN A 184 -21.88 -23.79 -32.79
N ASP A 185 -20.95 -23.41 -33.66
CA ASP A 185 -20.99 -23.72 -35.07
C ASP A 185 -21.00 -25.24 -35.32
N LYS A 186 -20.14 -26.00 -34.66
CA LYS A 186 -20.14 -27.46 -34.75
C LYS A 186 -21.45 -28.08 -34.24
N ALA A 187 -22.02 -27.54 -33.17
CA ALA A 187 -23.29 -28.01 -32.64
C ALA A 187 -24.45 -27.77 -33.62
N ILE A 188 -24.45 -26.65 -34.34
CA ILE A 188 -25.43 -26.33 -35.37
C ILE A 188 -25.33 -27.34 -36.53
N TYR A 189 -24.12 -27.63 -37.00
CA TYR A 189 -23.91 -28.66 -38.06
C TYR A 189 -24.35 -30.03 -37.63
N LEU A 190 -24.07 -30.45 -36.39
CA LEU A 190 -24.50 -31.73 -35.86
C LEU A 190 -26.04 -31.79 -35.72
N ALA A 191 -26.68 -30.72 -35.27
CA ALA A 191 -28.12 -30.64 -35.19
C ALA A 191 -28.77 -30.75 -36.57
N ALA A 192 -28.25 -30.06 -37.58
CA ALA A 192 -28.71 -30.13 -38.96
C ALA A 192 -28.56 -31.54 -39.54
N ALA A 193 -27.42 -32.19 -39.31
CA ALA A 193 -27.22 -33.56 -39.75
C ALA A 193 -28.20 -34.56 -39.10
N LEU A 194 -28.45 -34.41 -37.80
CA LEU A 194 -29.45 -35.19 -37.09
C LEU A 194 -30.87 -34.99 -37.64
N CYS A 195 -31.25 -33.77 -37.96
CA CYS A 195 -32.55 -33.48 -38.56
C CYS A 195 -32.69 -34.19 -39.93
N VAL A 196 -31.66 -34.18 -40.76
CA VAL A 196 -31.68 -34.84 -42.07
C VAL A 196 -31.81 -36.37 -41.89
N ILE A 197 -31.05 -36.95 -40.99
CA ILE A 197 -31.14 -38.39 -40.70
C ILE A 197 -32.53 -38.79 -40.21
N LEU A 198 -33.11 -38.02 -39.33
CA LEU A 198 -34.50 -38.27 -38.81
C LEU A 198 -35.50 -38.16 -39.95
N TYR A 199 -35.37 -37.13 -40.79
CA TYR A 199 -36.23 -36.95 -41.97
C TYR A 199 -36.16 -38.19 -42.90
N LEU A 200 -34.97 -38.64 -43.21
CA LEU A 200 -34.79 -39.82 -44.05
C LEU A 200 -35.32 -41.12 -43.41
N ALA A 201 -35.16 -41.26 -42.09
CA ALA A 201 -35.74 -42.41 -41.35
C ALA A 201 -37.25 -42.39 -41.38
N VAL A 202 -37.91 -41.22 -41.16
CA VAL A 202 -39.35 -41.08 -41.28
C VAL A 202 -39.84 -41.35 -42.69
N PHE A 203 -39.16 -40.81 -43.70
CA PHE A 203 -39.50 -41.03 -45.11
C PHE A 203 -39.37 -42.51 -45.47
N TRP A 204 -38.31 -43.19 -45.04
CA TRP A 204 -38.12 -44.63 -45.21
C TRP A 204 -39.24 -45.45 -44.54
N SER A 205 -39.61 -45.09 -43.32
CA SER A 205 -40.69 -45.80 -42.61
C SER A 205 -42.04 -45.65 -43.28
N LEU A 206 -42.34 -44.47 -43.88
CA LEU A 206 -43.55 -44.22 -44.65
C LEU A 206 -43.55 -45.07 -45.94
N LEU A 207 -42.45 -45.15 -46.65
CA LEU A 207 -42.32 -45.99 -47.84
C LEU A 207 -42.54 -47.45 -47.54
N VAL A 208 -41.95 -47.96 -46.44
CA VAL A 208 -42.15 -49.36 -45.99
C VAL A 208 -43.60 -49.62 -45.64
N MET A 209 -44.26 -48.67 -45.01
CA MET A 209 -45.66 -48.77 -44.59
C MET A 209 -46.59 -48.74 -45.82
N ASP A 210 -46.38 -47.88 -46.79
CA ASP A 210 -47.12 -47.84 -48.07
C ASP A 210 -46.95 -49.12 -48.87
N ARG A 211 -45.73 -49.65 -48.90
CA ARG A 211 -45.45 -50.94 -49.55
C ARG A 211 -46.19 -52.11 -48.86
N LYS A 212 -46.23 -52.10 -47.54
CA LYS A 212 -46.95 -53.11 -46.71
C LYS A 212 -48.44 -53.08 -46.94
N THR A 213 -49.02 -51.87 -47.07
CA THR A 213 -50.49 -51.69 -47.35
C THR A 213 -50.85 -52.08 -48.78
N ARG A 214 -49.99 -51.92 -49.77
CA ARG A 214 -50.28 -52.24 -51.19
C ARG A 214 -50.05 -53.72 -51.54
N TRP A 215 -49.14 -54.40 -50.86
CA TRP A 215 -48.71 -55.77 -51.25
C TRP A 215 -49.04 -56.88 -50.18
N GLY A 216 -49.67 -56.51 -49.07
CA GLY A 216 -50.21 -57.48 -48.13
C GLY A 216 -49.22 -58.38 -47.40
N PHE A 217 -47.92 -57.97 -47.30
CA PHE A 217 -46.90 -58.69 -46.52
C PHE A 217 -46.38 -57.81 -45.39
#